data_5173754a3f80c38bbc48c87422935e54
#
_entry.id   5173754a3f80c38bbc48c87422935e54
#
_cell.length_a   1.000
_cell.length_b   1.000
_cell.length_c   1.000
_cell.angle_alpha   90.00
_cell.angle_beta   90.00
_cell.angle_gamma   90.00
#
_symmetry.space_group_name_H-M   'P 1'
#
loop_
_entity.id
_entity.type
_entity.pdbx_description
1 polymer ?
#
loop_
_entity_poly.entity_id
_entity_poly.type
_entity_poly.pdbx_seq_one_letter_code
_entity_poly.pdbx_strand_id
1 'polypeptide(L)'
;MRTVARQPILNLGGRLHAYELLFRDSPTTREGAETAIDSLIDESVVFGLERLTNGFPAFVACTAESLTRQLVKIFPPLMTVLAVPAGIEAGNQLIDVCRQLKAEGFRLALDDFTGQTHPLLDMASYVRVDFSVPHAVGRESIRPHGSEPAAMVAKNVHTQEDYRRAAAQGFTFFQGDYLFRPSLLKNRKIPANRLFHFEILQHLYRDPVDLRKLATLVQRDASLTFRLLRLVNSPICALRQEVRSVETAIVIVGVDTFRRFAMLAILGDANPEQPPEILHTALVRARFCERAAPMCRLNPAEQYLLGLFSLLPAMMDIPMNELAGTLPLRDEILQALEGTENRDRCLLAWLEHHERGSWLACDEVASDHRLNREKLVRHYGDAVVWAQTALKSATAAA
;
A
#
# COMPACT_ATOMS: atom_id res chain seq x y z
N MET A 1 0.06 14.81 15.91
CA MET A 1 0.05 14.34 14.50
C MET A 1 -0.95 13.20 14.41
N ARG A 2 -1.90 13.28 13.50
CA ARG A 2 -2.99 12.31 13.41
C ARG A 2 -2.56 11.06 12.67
N THR A 3 -3.12 9.93 13.08
CA THR A 3 -2.79 8.63 12.50
C THR A 3 -3.70 8.38 11.30
N VAL A 4 -3.11 8.28 10.11
CA VAL A 4 -3.81 7.98 8.87
C VAL A 4 -3.12 6.80 8.20
N ALA A 5 -3.89 5.77 7.87
CA ALA A 5 -3.47 4.69 6.99
C ALA A 5 -4.13 4.86 5.62
N ARG A 6 -3.61 4.17 4.62
CA ARG A 6 -4.22 4.14 3.29
C ARG A 6 -4.31 2.70 2.79
N GLN A 7 -5.39 2.41 2.11
CA GLN A 7 -5.59 1.13 1.44
C GLN A 7 -5.81 1.34 -0.06
N PRO A 8 -5.11 0.60 -0.93
CA PRO A 8 -5.28 0.74 -2.37
C PRO A 8 -6.61 0.12 -2.83
N ILE A 9 -7.24 0.79 -3.80
CA ILE A 9 -8.39 0.32 -4.55
C ILE A 9 -7.93 0.12 -5.98
N LEU A 10 -7.91 -1.13 -6.45
CA LEU A 10 -7.41 -1.51 -7.76
C LEU A 10 -8.55 -1.82 -8.71
N ASN A 11 -8.33 -1.62 -10.01
CA ASN A 11 -9.25 -2.08 -11.06
C ASN A 11 -9.00 -3.56 -11.42
N LEU A 12 -9.84 -4.13 -12.31
CA LEU A 12 -9.70 -5.50 -12.84
C LEU A 12 -8.31 -5.81 -13.42
N GLY A 13 -7.62 -4.82 -13.97
CA GLY A 13 -6.27 -4.98 -14.51
C GLY A 13 -5.16 -4.84 -13.46
N GLY A 14 -5.49 -4.80 -12.17
CA GLY A 14 -4.52 -4.63 -11.08
C GLY A 14 -3.88 -3.24 -11.01
N ARG A 15 -4.40 -2.25 -11.75
CA ARG A 15 -3.91 -0.88 -11.72
C ARG A 15 -4.58 -0.09 -10.60
N LEU A 16 -3.81 0.72 -9.92
CA LEU A 16 -4.30 1.61 -8.89
C LEU A 16 -5.34 2.59 -9.45
N HIS A 17 -6.50 2.66 -8.81
CA HIS A 17 -7.59 3.58 -9.13
C HIS A 17 -7.71 4.69 -8.10
N ALA A 18 -7.64 4.34 -6.82
CA ALA A 18 -7.81 5.24 -5.69
C ALA A 18 -7.18 4.66 -4.42
N TYR A 19 -7.14 5.46 -3.36
CA TYR A 19 -6.90 4.98 -2.00
C TYR A 19 -8.10 5.25 -1.11
N GLU A 20 -8.40 4.34 -0.20
CA GLU A 20 -9.19 4.69 0.98
C GLU A 20 -8.27 5.21 2.07
N LEU A 21 -8.65 6.33 2.68
CA LEU A 21 -7.96 6.89 3.84
C LEU A 21 -8.67 6.46 5.11
N LEU A 22 -7.95 5.73 5.95
CA LEU A 22 -8.43 5.26 7.24
C LEU A 22 -7.87 6.18 8.33
N PHE A 23 -8.74 6.90 8.98
CA PHE A 23 -8.39 7.77 10.10
C PHE A 23 -8.62 7.01 11.41
N ARG A 24 -7.73 7.17 12.39
CA ARG A 24 -7.82 6.48 13.68
C ARG A 24 -9.15 6.74 14.41
N ASP A 25 -9.67 7.94 14.29
CA ASP A 25 -10.90 8.37 14.94
C ASP A 25 -12.06 8.44 13.92
N SER A 26 -12.08 7.58 12.90
CA SER A 26 -13.12 7.54 11.88
C SER A 26 -14.43 6.95 12.43
N PRO A 27 -15.59 7.42 11.95
CA PRO A 27 -16.92 7.00 12.41
C PRO A 27 -17.28 5.54 12.15
N THR A 28 -16.43 4.78 11.47
CA THR A 28 -16.61 3.34 11.31
C THR A 28 -16.39 2.54 12.61
N THR A 29 -15.83 3.15 13.66
CA THR A 29 -15.80 2.62 15.01
C THR A 29 -16.94 3.24 15.82
N ARG A 30 -17.87 2.43 16.34
CA ARG A 30 -19.14 2.81 16.99
C ARG A 30 -19.07 3.87 18.11
N GLU A 31 -17.90 4.26 18.58
CA GLU A 31 -17.71 5.18 19.72
C GLU A 31 -17.12 6.55 19.35
N GLY A 32 -16.79 6.81 18.08
CA GLY A 32 -16.01 7.99 17.68
C GLY A 32 -16.68 8.95 16.70
N ALA A 33 -18.00 8.86 16.47
CA ALA A 33 -18.68 9.61 15.40
C ALA A 33 -18.57 11.15 15.52
N GLU A 34 -18.53 11.70 16.73
CA GLU A 34 -18.45 13.16 16.95
C GLU A 34 -17.01 13.70 16.83
N THR A 35 -16.02 12.91 17.21
CA THR A 35 -14.60 13.31 17.24
C THR A 35 -13.89 13.16 15.89
N ALA A 36 -14.40 12.32 14.99
CA ALA A 36 -13.73 12.00 13.73
C ALA A 36 -13.60 13.19 12.77
N ILE A 37 -14.52 14.13 12.82
CA ILE A 37 -14.60 15.26 11.87
C ILE A 37 -13.82 16.45 12.34
N ASP A 38 -13.89 16.80 13.63
CA ASP A 38 -12.93 17.76 14.21
C ASP A 38 -11.49 17.26 14.01
N SER A 39 -11.37 15.94 13.83
CA SER A 39 -10.11 15.28 13.45
C SER A 39 -9.70 15.51 12.01
N LEU A 40 -10.59 15.72 11.07
CA LEU A 40 -10.29 15.95 9.65
C LEU A 40 -9.89 17.40 9.35
N ILE A 41 -10.18 18.35 10.26
CA ILE A 41 -10.00 19.80 10.07
C ILE A 41 -8.53 20.25 10.28
N ASP A 42 -7.59 19.36 10.52
CA ASP A 42 -6.19 19.74 10.57
C ASP A 42 -5.67 20.02 9.15
N GLU A 43 -5.28 21.27 8.86
CA GLU A 43 -4.72 21.69 7.58
C GLU A 43 -3.59 20.76 7.09
N SER A 44 -2.89 20.08 8.02
CA SER A 44 -1.85 19.10 7.70
C SER A 44 -2.37 17.89 6.93
N VAL A 45 -3.66 17.52 7.07
CA VAL A 45 -4.28 16.42 6.33
C VAL A 45 -4.56 16.82 4.89
N VAL A 46 -5.01 18.06 4.66
CA VAL A 46 -5.31 18.58 3.32
C VAL A 46 -4.04 18.73 2.49
N PHE A 47 -2.98 19.32 3.07
CA PHE A 47 -1.67 19.42 2.42
C PHE A 47 -0.98 18.06 2.26
N GLY A 48 -1.35 17.07 3.10
CA GLY A 48 -0.83 15.69 3.04
C GLY A 48 -1.58 14.79 2.05
N LEU A 49 -2.82 15.14 1.63
CA LEU A 49 -3.66 14.27 0.81
C LEU A 49 -2.96 13.86 -0.49
N GLU A 50 -2.48 14.82 -1.27
CA GLU A 50 -1.78 14.56 -2.52
C GLU A 50 -0.51 13.72 -2.33
N ARG A 51 0.23 13.97 -1.24
CA ARG A 51 1.42 13.20 -0.88
C ARG A 51 1.08 11.77 -0.47
N LEU A 52 0.00 11.57 0.29
CA LEU A 52 -0.42 10.25 0.71
C LEU A 52 -0.99 9.42 -0.45
N THR A 53 -1.69 10.05 -1.38
CA THR A 53 -2.37 9.36 -2.48
C THR A 53 -1.60 9.38 -3.80
N ASN A 54 -0.45 10.06 -3.86
CA ASN A 54 0.33 10.23 -5.09
C ASN A 54 -0.47 10.82 -6.26
N GLY A 55 -1.43 11.72 -5.95
CA GLY A 55 -2.31 12.33 -6.93
C GLY A 55 -3.50 11.47 -7.37
N PHE A 56 -3.68 10.28 -6.80
CA PHE A 56 -4.87 9.45 -7.01
C PHE A 56 -6.03 9.93 -6.13
N PRO A 57 -7.29 9.64 -6.53
CA PRO A 57 -8.45 9.95 -5.71
C PRO A 57 -8.40 9.28 -4.33
N ALA A 58 -8.95 9.98 -3.33
CA ALA A 58 -9.09 9.51 -1.97
C ALA A 58 -10.55 9.23 -1.62
N PHE A 59 -10.86 8.03 -1.17
CA PHE A 59 -12.12 7.72 -0.52
C PHE A 59 -12.01 8.12 0.95
N VAL A 60 -12.96 8.93 1.41
CA VAL A 60 -13.02 9.46 2.78
C VAL A 60 -14.37 9.12 3.38
N ALA A 61 -14.36 8.39 4.49
CA ALA A 61 -15.58 8.03 5.21
C ALA A 61 -16.24 9.29 5.81
N CYS A 62 -17.56 9.42 5.61
CA CYS A 62 -18.35 10.57 6.04
C CYS A 62 -19.45 10.15 7.00
N THR A 63 -19.83 11.07 7.91
CA THR A 63 -21.05 10.97 8.73
C THR A 63 -22.13 11.89 8.17
N ALA A 64 -23.38 11.68 8.58
CA ALA A 64 -24.46 12.61 8.26
C ALA A 64 -24.14 14.03 8.74
N GLU A 65 -23.51 14.16 9.90
CA GLU A 65 -23.11 15.45 10.47
C GLU A 65 -22.03 16.13 9.63
N SER A 66 -20.97 15.39 9.20
CA SER A 66 -19.91 15.96 8.36
C SER A 66 -20.42 16.52 7.05
N LEU A 67 -21.40 15.83 6.49
CA LEU A 67 -22.02 16.24 5.24
C LEU A 67 -22.92 17.45 5.47
N THR A 68 -23.84 17.39 6.44
CA THR A 68 -24.81 18.48 6.71
C THR A 68 -24.15 19.77 7.16
N ARG A 69 -23.07 19.68 7.96
CA ARG A 69 -22.24 20.83 8.34
C ARG A 69 -21.21 21.22 7.27
N GLN A 70 -21.18 20.51 6.14
CA GLN A 70 -20.27 20.74 5.01
C GLN A 70 -18.77 20.74 5.39
N LEU A 71 -18.39 20.03 6.45
CA LEU A 71 -17.01 19.96 6.93
C LEU A 71 -16.10 19.27 5.90
N VAL A 72 -16.66 18.44 5.02
CA VAL A 72 -15.96 17.76 3.92
C VAL A 72 -15.39 18.72 2.88
N LYS A 73 -15.81 20.00 2.84
CA LYS A 73 -15.31 21.01 1.90
C LYS A 73 -13.86 21.42 2.11
N ILE A 74 -13.25 20.99 3.20
CA ILE A 74 -11.81 21.12 3.41
C ILE A 74 -11.01 20.29 2.36
N PHE A 75 -11.59 19.22 1.81
CA PHE A 75 -10.94 18.39 0.81
C PHE A 75 -11.11 18.96 -0.60
N PRO A 76 -10.12 18.78 -1.51
CA PRO A 76 -10.25 19.15 -2.90
C PRO A 76 -11.31 18.28 -3.60
N PRO A 77 -12.37 18.86 -4.18
CA PRO A 77 -13.52 18.09 -4.69
C PRO A 77 -13.14 17.04 -5.75
N LEU A 78 -12.30 17.40 -6.71
CA LEU A 78 -11.91 16.52 -7.82
C LEU A 78 -11.07 15.30 -7.39
N MET A 79 -10.42 15.41 -6.23
CA MET A 79 -9.56 14.36 -5.68
C MET A 79 -10.25 13.53 -4.58
N THR A 80 -11.50 13.86 -4.25
CA THR A 80 -12.17 13.25 -3.09
C THR A 80 -13.44 12.52 -3.50
N VAL A 81 -13.59 11.31 -2.98
CA VAL A 81 -14.81 10.51 -3.04
C VAL A 81 -15.36 10.41 -1.62
N LEU A 82 -16.53 10.99 -1.40
CA LEU A 82 -17.20 10.99 -0.09
C LEU A 82 -17.92 9.64 0.08
N ALA A 83 -17.42 8.80 0.98
CA ALA A 83 -18.02 7.50 1.28
C ALA A 83 -19.09 7.66 2.36
N VAL A 84 -20.34 7.55 1.96
CA VAL A 84 -21.54 7.72 2.81
C VAL A 84 -22.06 6.35 3.17
N PRO A 85 -22.13 5.97 4.47
CA PRO A 85 -22.67 4.67 4.86
C PRO A 85 -24.13 4.48 4.43
N ALA A 86 -24.45 3.35 3.81
CA ALA A 86 -25.82 3.04 3.35
C ALA A 86 -26.82 2.88 4.51
N GLY A 87 -26.35 2.73 5.75
CA GLY A 87 -27.19 2.68 6.95
C GLY A 87 -27.66 4.05 7.46
N ILE A 88 -27.22 5.16 6.85
CA ILE A 88 -27.64 6.51 7.25
C ILE A 88 -29.06 6.79 6.74
N GLU A 89 -29.95 7.27 7.61
CA GLU A 89 -31.23 7.78 7.18
C GLU A 89 -31.06 9.04 6.31
N ALA A 90 -31.33 8.89 5.02
CA ALA A 90 -31.21 9.97 4.05
C ALA A 90 -32.49 10.83 4.04
N GLY A 91 -32.61 11.72 5.00
CA GLY A 91 -33.67 12.78 4.99
C GLY A 91 -33.40 13.80 3.88
N ASN A 92 -34.42 14.62 3.55
CA ASN A 92 -34.35 15.60 2.45
C ASN A 92 -33.14 16.54 2.58
N GLN A 93 -32.81 16.98 3.80
CA GLN A 93 -31.65 17.84 4.05
C GLN A 93 -30.33 17.19 3.60
N LEU A 94 -30.11 15.92 3.93
CA LEU A 94 -28.89 15.19 3.54
C LEU A 94 -28.83 14.99 2.01
N ILE A 95 -29.98 14.68 1.40
CA ILE A 95 -30.08 14.53 -0.06
C ILE A 95 -29.70 15.83 -0.77
N ASP A 96 -30.22 16.97 -0.30
CA ASP A 96 -29.94 18.29 -0.91
C ASP A 96 -28.48 18.69 -0.74
N VAL A 97 -27.89 18.43 0.43
CA VAL A 97 -26.46 18.66 0.64
C VAL A 97 -25.60 17.76 -0.24
N CYS A 98 -25.92 16.47 -0.37
CA CYS A 98 -25.19 15.57 -1.28
C CYS A 98 -25.29 16.02 -2.74
N ARG A 99 -26.46 16.53 -3.16
CA ARG A 99 -26.66 17.09 -4.52
C ARG A 99 -25.78 18.34 -4.72
N GLN A 100 -25.73 19.22 -3.72
CA GLN A 100 -24.87 20.40 -3.77
C GLN A 100 -23.39 20.02 -3.85
N LEU A 101 -22.90 19.13 -2.99
CA LEU A 101 -21.52 18.66 -2.99
C LEU A 101 -21.13 18.02 -4.33
N LYS A 102 -22.06 17.23 -4.94
CA LYS A 102 -21.84 16.69 -6.28
C LYS A 102 -21.73 17.78 -7.35
N ALA A 103 -22.55 18.83 -7.29
CA ALA A 103 -22.44 19.97 -8.18
C ALA A 103 -21.12 20.75 -8.01
N GLU A 104 -20.54 20.74 -6.82
CA GLU A 104 -19.24 21.33 -6.50
C GLU A 104 -18.04 20.45 -6.96
N GLY A 105 -18.31 19.25 -7.52
CA GLY A 105 -17.29 18.36 -8.10
C GLY A 105 -16.87 17.20 -7.21
N PHE A 106 -17.48 17.02 -6.03
CA PHE A 106 -17.26 15.82 -5.24
C PHE A 106 -17.93 14.60 -5.89
N ARG A 107 -17.31 13.45 -5.76
CA ARG A 107 -17.91 12.15 -6.10
C ARG A 107 -18.47 11.52 -4.83
N LEU A 108 -19.60 10.80 -4.95
CA LEU A 108 -20.22 10.10 -3.85
C LEU A 108 -20.03 8.59 -4.02
N ALA A 109 -19.73 7.92 -2.93
CA ALA A 109 -19.77 6.47 -2.82
C ALA A 109 -20.79 6.08 -1.76
N LEU A 110 -21.70 5.16 -2.08
CA LEU A 110 -22.58 4.55 -1.10
C LEU A 110 -21.84 3.36 -0.49
N ASP A 111 -21.51 3.45 0.81
CA ASP A 111 -20.66 2.49 1.50
C ASP A 111 -21.47 1.45 2.28
N ASP A 112 -20.92 0.24 2.42
CA ASP A 112 -21.55 -0.91 3.10
C ASP A 112 -22.98 -1.19 2.59
N PHE A 113 -23.13 -1.14 1.25
CA PHE A 113 -24.41 -1.35 0.60
C PHE A 113 -24.82 -2.81 0.62
N THR A 114 -26.05 -3.07 1.06
CA THR A 114 -26.61 -4.43 1.25
C THR A 114 -27.74 -4.78 0.28
N GLY A 115 -27.95 -3.97 -0.78
CA GLY A 115 -28.96 -4.23 -1.82
C GLY A 115 -30.31 -3.54 -1.57
N GLN A 116 -30.42 -2.72 -0.56
CA GLN A 116 -31.65 -1.98 -0.24
C GLN A 116 -31.84 -0.77 -1.17
N THR A 117 -33.08 -0.36 -1.41
CA THR A 117 -33.36 0.91 -2.07
C THR A 117 -32.84 2.05 -1.19
N HIS A 118 -31.98 2.91 -1.75
CA HIS A 118 -31.40 4.03 -1.02
C HIS A 118 -31.51 5.32 -1.85
N PRO A 119 -31.98 6.44 -1.27
CA PRO A 119 -32.21 7.69 -2.01
C PRO A 119 -30.96 8.29 -2.65
N LEU A 120 -29.78 8.01 -2.13
CA LEU A 120 -28.51 8.50 -2.68
C LEU A 120 -27.96 7.59 -3.82
N LEU A 121 -28.57 6.45 -4.11
CA LEU A 121 -28.07 5.50 -5.11
C LEU A 121 -27.97 6.14 -6.50
N ASP A 122 -28.98 6.93 -6.90
CA ASP A 122 -29.00 7.60 -8.21
C ASP A 122 -27.95 8.71 -8.35
N MET A 123 -27.38 9.18 -7.23
CA MET A 123 -26.35 10.19 -7.22
C MET A 123 -24.95 9.59 -6.99
N ALA A 124 -24.87 8.33 -6.59
CA ALA A 124 -23.61 7.67 -6.27
C ALA A 124 -22.80 7.39 -7.56
N SER A 125 -21.53 7.76 -7.54
CA SER A 125 -20.54 7.38 -8.56
C SER A 125 -20.01 5.97 -8.30
N TYR A 126 -20.02 5.55 -7.03
CA TYR A 126 -19.55 4.24 -6.59
C TYR A 126 -20.53 3.60 -5.61
N VAL A 127 -20.63 2.28 -5.66
CA VAL A 127 -21.31 1.46 -4.65
C VAL A 127 -20.27 0.50 -4.09
N ARG A 128 -20.08 0.53 -2.76
CA ARG A 128 -19.09 -0.29 -2.05
C ARG A 128 -19.81 -1.39 -1.27
N VAL A 129 -19.40 -2.63 -1.49
CA VAL A 129 -19.99 -3.82 -0.86
C VAL A 129 -18.92 -4.57 -0.08
N ASP A 130 -19.24 -4.95 1.15
CA ASP A 130 -18.34 -5.75 2.00
C ASP A 130 -18.42 -7.24 1.61
N PHE A 131 -17.31 -7.78 1.14
CA PHE A 131 -17.17 -9.19 0.74
C PHE A 131 -16.85 -10.14 1.91
N SER A 132 -16.55 -9.61 3.09
CA SER A 132 -16.40 -10.44 4.30
C SER A 132 -17.73 -10.96 4.83
N VAL A 133 -18.84 -10.33 4.42
CA VAL A 133 -20.20 -10.72 4.82
C VAL A 133 -20.74 -11.78 3.85
N PRO A 134 -21.27 -12.93 4.34
CA PRO A 134 -21.94 -13.89 3.49
C PRO A 134 -23.10 -13.25 2.71
N HIS A 135 -23.27 -13.62 1.44
CA HIS A 135 -24.30 -13.08 0.53
C HIS A 135 -24.08 -11.60 0.10
N ALA A 136 -22.83 -11.24 -0.15
CA ALA A 136 -22.53 -9.96 -0.77
C ALA A 136 -23.37 -9.75 -2.04
N VAL A 137 -23.93 -8.55 -2.19
CA VAL A 137 -24.86 -8.16 -3.26
C VAL A 137 -24.11 -8.02 -4.57
N GLY A 138 -24.55 -8.74 -5.61
CA GLY A 138 -24.00 -8.60 -6.96
C GLY A 138 -24.62 -7.45 -7.76
N ARG A 139 -24.05 -7.17 -8.94
CA ARG A 139 -24.49 -6.09 -9.83
C ARG A 139 -25.98 -6.19 -10.22
N GLU A 140 -26.52 -7.38 -10.31
CA GLU A 140 -27.94 -7.60 -10.67
C GLU A 140 -28.92 -7.01 -9.66
N SER A 141 -28.49 -6.87 -8.40
CA SER A 141 -29.28 -6.28 -7.32
C SER A 141 -29.19 -4.75 -7.28
N ILE A 142 -28.23 -4.15 -8.00
CA ILE A 142 -28.06 -2.70 -8.07
C ILE A 142 -28.69 -2.22 -9.36
N ARG A 143 -29.96 -1.80 -9.27
CA ARG A 143 -30.68 -1.19 -10.40
C ARG A 143 -30.56 0.32 -10.28
N PRO A 144 -29.71 0.97 -11.05
CA PRO A 144 -29.66 2.42 -11.11
C PRO A 144 -30.94 2.91 -11.81
N HIS A 145 -31.55 3.93 -11.28
CA HIS A 145 -32.65 4.67 -11.94
C HIS A 145 -32.09 5.81 -12.80
N GLY A 146 -30.76 6.03 -12.75
CA GLY A 146 -30.05 7.10 -13.46
C GLY A 146 -29.43 6.68 -14.79
N SER A 147 -28.92 7.65 -15.56
CA SER A 147 -28.34 7.47 -16.91
C SER A 147 -26.97 6.76 -16.91
N GLU A 148 -26.22 6.81 -15.81
CA GLU A 148 -24.94 6.13 -15.68
C GLU A 148 -24.93 5.22 -14.44
N PRO A 149 -24.62 3.92 -14.61
CA PRO A 149 -24.56 3.00 -13.50
C PRO A 149 -23.35 3.31 -12.60
N ALA A 150 -23.56 3.32 -11.29
CA ALA A 150 -22.47 3.44 -10.31
C ALA A 150 -21.45 2.31 -10.49
N ALA A 151 -20.17 2.64 -10.36
CA ALA A 151 -19.09 1.67 -10.39
C ALA A 151 -19.06 0.85 -9.08
N MET A 152 -18.88 -0.46 -9.19
CA MET A 152 -18.93 -1.36 -8.04
C MET A 152 -17.55 -1.62 -7.47
N VAL A 153 -17.41 -1.44 -6.16
CA VAL A 153 -16.18 -1.67 -5.38
C VAL A 153 -16.41 -2.81 -4.39
N ALA A 154 -15.67 -3.89 -4.51
CA ALA A 154 -15.63 -4.96 -3.52
C ALA A 154 -14.63 -4.60 -2.41
N LYS A 155 -15.11 -4.47 -1.16
CA LYS A 155 -14.29 -4.24 0.03
C LYS A 155 -13.97 -5.56 0.73
N ASN A 156 -12.90 -5.58 1.53
CA ASN A 156 -12.51 -6.72 2.35
C ASN A 156 -12.34 -8.02 1.54
N VAL A 157 -11.77 -7.88 0.34
CA VAL A 157 -11.41 -9.02 -0.49
C VAL A 157 -10.12 -9.63 0.08
N HIS A 158 -10.23 -10.83 0.71
CA HIS A 158 -9.10 -11.43 1.42
C HIS A 158 -8.38 -12.52 0.63
N THR A 159 -9.05 -13.13 -0.34
CA THR A 159 -8.50 -14.24 -1.12
C THR A 159 -8.62 -14.01 -2.62
N GLN A 160 -7.81 -14.73 -3.39
CA GLN A 160 -7.95 -14.75 -4.85
C GLN A 160 -9.29 -15.35 -5.31
N GLU A 161 -9.89 -16.21 -4.49
CA GLU A 161 -11.22 -16.75 -4.75
C GLU A 161 -12.29 -15.69 -4.58
N ASP A 162 -12.21 -14.88 -3.49
CA ASP A 162 -13.10 -13.74 -3.29
C ASP A 162 -12.98 -12.72 -4.44
N TYR A 163 -11.75 -12.44 -4.88
CA TYR A 163 -11.51 -11.57 -6.04
C TYR A 163 -12.21 -12.10 -7.31
N ARG A 164 -12.03 -13.41 -7.63
CA ARG A 164 -12.66 -14.02 -8.81
C ARG A 164 -14.18 -14.01 -8.68
N ARG A 165 -14.71 -14.32 -7.50
CA ARG A 165 -16.14 -14.27 -7.22
C ARG A 165 -16.71 -12.86 -7.41
N ALA A 166 -16.06 -11.84 -6.87
CA ALA A 166 -16.45 -10.46 -7.04
C ALA A 166 -16.39 -10.01 -8.52
N ALA A 167 -15.32 -10.36 -9.24
CA ALA A 167 -15.20 -10.06 -10.66
C ALA A 167 -16.31 -10.71 -11.50
N ALA A 168 -16.65 -11.97 -11.19
CA ALA A 168 -17.76 -12.68 -11.86
C ALA A 168 -19.13 -12.06 -11.57
N GLN A 169 -19.31 -11.40 -10.42
CA GLN A 169 -20.51 -10.66 -10.04
C GLN A 169 -20.55 -9.24 -10.60
N GLY A 170 -19.57 -8.83 -11.42
CA GLY A 170 -19.55 -7.55 -12.13
C GLY A 170 -18.91 -6.40 -11.34
N PHE A 171 -18.19 -6.68 -10.27
CA PHE A 171 -17.37 -5.66 -9.60
C PHE A 171 -16.19 -5.26 -10.48
N THR A 172 -15.91 -3.97 -10.50
CA THR A 172 -14.87 -3.38 -11.36
C THR A 172 -13.67 -2.88 -10.56
N PHE A 173 -13.85 -2.68 -9.26
CA PHE A 173 -12.82 -2.24 -8.34
C PHE A 173 -12.77 -3.14 -7.11
N PHE A 174 -11.55 -3.31 -6.55
CA PHE A 174 -11.29 -4.27 -5.48
C PHE A 174 -10.37 -3.65 -4.43
N GLN A 175 -10.70 -3.89 -3.18
CA GLN A 175 -9.95 -3.44 -2.02
C GLN A 175 -9.83 -4.58 -1.01
N GLY A 176 -8.63 -4.85 -0.54
CA GLY A 176 -8.37 -5.89 0.45
C GLY A 176 -6.95 -6.43 0.39
N ASP A 177 -6.64 -7.37 1.28
CA ASP A 177 -5.30 -7.94 1.40
C ASP A 177 -5.03 -9.13 0.46
N TYR A 178 -6.01 -9.52 -0.41
CA TYR A 178 -5.80 -10.52 -1.46
C TYR A 178 -4.58 -10.20 -2.33
N LEU A 179 -4.32 -8.90 -2.53
CA LEU A 179 -3.21 -8.39 -3.30
C LEU A 179 -1.86 -8.80 -2.71
N PHE A 180 -1.77 -8.87 -1.40
CA PHE A 180 -0.54 -9.13 -0.65
C PHE A 180 -0.32 -10.62 -0.34
N ARG A 181 -1.18 -11.48 -0.87
CA ARG A 181 -1.09 -12.94 -0.70
C ARG A 181 -0.71 -13.61 -2.02
N PRO A 182 0.14 -14.64 -1.99
CA PRO A 182 0.45 -15.39 -3.21
C PRO A 182 -0.82 -16.02 -3.78
N SER A 183 -0.99 -15.97 -5.09
CA SER A 183 -2.03 -16.77 -5.73
C SER A 183 -1.56 -18.22 -5.71
N LEU A 184 -2.32 -19.09 -5.06
CA LEU A 184 -1.99 -20.53 -4.92
C LEU A 184 -2.10 -21.27 -6.28
N LEU A 185 -1.44 -20.79 -7.31
CA LEU A 185 -1.25 -21.51 -8.56
C LEU A 185 -0.16 -22.56 -8.35
N LYS A 186 -0.58 -23.80 -8.23
CA LYS A 186 0.27 -24.98 -8.03
C LYS A 186 1.44 -25.00 -9.02
N ASN A 187 2.65 -25.23 -8.49
CA ASN A 187 3.87 -25.59 -9.23
C ASN A 187 4.56 -24.51 -10.08
N ARG A 188 4.66 -23.27 -9.66
CA ARG A 188 5.65 -22.38 -10.25
C ARG A 188 7.04 -22.69 -9.68
N LYS A 189 7.89 -23.33 -10.48
CA LYS A 189 9.33 -23.41 -10.17
C LYS A 189 9.94 -22.03 -10.22
N ILE A 190 10.83 -21.72 -9.27
CA ILE A 190 11.57 -20.46 -9.27
C ILE A 190 12.36 -20.41 -10.60
N PRO A 191 12.14 -19.41 -11.48
CA PRO A 191 12.89 -19.30 -12.73
C PRO A 191 14.39 -19.16 -12.47
N ALA A 192 15.24 -19.74 -13.33
CA ALA A 192 16.69 -19.76 -13.14
C ALA A 192 17.32 -18.35 -13.03
N ASN A 193 16.79 -17.34 -13.74
CA ASN A 193 17.22 -15.96 -13.62
C ASN A 193 16.97 -15.39 -12.21
N ARG A 194 15.93 -15.84 -11.53
CA ARG A 194 15.62 -15.41 -10.16
C ARG A 194 16.57 -16.03 -9.14
N LEU A 195 16.99 -17.27 -9.33
CA LEU A 195 18.03 -17.88 -8.50
C LEU A 195 19.34 -17.08 -8.60
N PHE A 196 19.68 -16.61 -9.80
CA PHE A 196 20.83 -15.76 -10.01
C PHE A 196 20.68 -14.38 -9.30
N HIS A 197 19.50 -13.79 -9.33
CA HIS A 197 19.23 -12.57 -8.57
C HIS A 197 19.37 -12.78 -7.05
N PHE A 198 18.96 -13.93 -6.52
CA PHE A 198 19.20 -14.26 -5.10
C PHE A 198 20.69 -14.42 -4.79
N GLU A 199 21.49 -14.97 -5.71
CA GLU A 199 22.95 -15.04 -5.54
C GLU A 199 23.56 -13.62 -5.43
N ILE A 200 23.11 -12.68 -6.25
CA ILE A 200 23.52 -11.27 -6.15
C ILE A 200 23.16 -10.69 -4.79
N LEU A 201 21.93 -10.93 -4.31
CA LEU A 201 21.48 -10.48 -3.00
C LEU A 201 22.32 -11.09 -1.86
N GLN A 202 22.66 -12.39 -1.94
CA GLN A 202 23.54 -13.02 -0.97
C GLN A 202 24.90 -12.33 -0.87
N HIS A 203 25.47 -11.94 -2.00
CA HIS A 203 26.76 -11.22 -2.03
C HIS A 203 26.64 -9.76 -1.55
N LEU A 204 25.51 -9.10 -1.81
CA LEU A 204 25.23 -7.76 -1.32
C LEU A 204 25.13 -7.66 0.21
N TYR A 205 24.72 -8.74 0.86
CA TYR A 205 24.47 -8.75 2.31
C TYR A 205 25.52 -9.50 3.14
N ARG A 206 26.59 -9.99 2.49
CA ARG A 206 27.79 -10.48 3.22
C ARG A 206 28.51 -9.31 3.86
N ASP A 207 29.05 -9.55 5.06
CA ASP A 207 29.91 -8.59 5.76
C ASP A 207 31.28 -9.24 6.01
N PRO A 208 32.38 -8.74 5.43
CA PRO A 208 32.47 -7.61 4.50
C PRO A 208 31.96 -7.93 3.08
N VAL A 209 31.45 -6.89 2.38
CA VAL A 209 31.02 -7.01 0.99
C VAL A 209 32.23 -7.09 0.07
N ASP A 210 32.30 -8.13 -0.77
CA ASP A 210 33.27 -8.22 -1.88
C ASP A 210 32.72 -7.44 -3.09
N LEU A 211 33.13 -6.17 -3.20
CA LEU A 211 32.67 -5.25 -4.25
C LEU A 211 33.05 -5.72 -5.66
N ARG A 212 34.23 -6.37 -5.84
CA ARG A 212 34.67 -6.85 -7.14
C ARG A 212 33.82 -8.04 -7.61
N LYS A 213 33.59 -8.98 -6.70
CA LYS A 213 32.75 -10.14 -6.99
C LYS A 213 31.31 -9.72 -7.28
N LEU A 214 30.77 -8.79 -6.48
CA LEU A 214 29.44 -8.23 -6.69
C LEU A 214 29.30 -7.57 -8.07
N ALA A 215 30.24 -6.70 -8.45
CA ALA A 215 30.25 -6.05 -9.76
C ALA A 215 30.29 -7.08 -10.90
N THR A 216 31.14 -8.10 -10.77
CA THR A 216 31.22 -9.18 -11.76
C THR A 216 29.93 -9.97 -11.89
N LEU A 217 29.24 -10.24 -10.77
CA LEU A 217 27.94 -10.91 -10.79
C LEU A 217 26.86 -10.03 -11.46
N VAL A 218 26.75 -8.77 -11.08
CA VAL A 218 25.77 -7.85 -11.68
C VAL A 218 25.99 -7.70 -13.18
N GLN A 219 27.22 -7.59 -13.64
CA GLN A 219 27.59 -7.45 -15.07
C GLN A 219 27.22 -8.66 -15.96
N ARG A 220 26.96 -9.83 -15.37
CA ARG A 220 26.46 -11.00 -16.11
C ARG A 220 25.03 -10.84 -16.59
N ASP A 221 24.25 -9.94 -15.97
CA ASP A 221 22.90 -9.58 -16.39
C ASP A 221 22.90 -8.16 -16.97
N ALA A 222 22.91 -8.06 -18.30
CA ALA A 222 22.94 -6.77 -18.99
C ALA A 222 21.70 -5.91 -18.67
N SER A 223 20.53 -6.53 -18.50
CA SER A 223 19.28 -5.86 -18.16
C SER A 223 19.34 -5.27 -16.75
N LEU A 224 19.79 -6.07 -15.78
CA LEU A 224 19.98 -5.62 -14.40
C LEU A 224 21.04 -4.50 -14.34
N THR A 225 22.16 -4.66 -15.02
CA THR A 225 23.23 -3.65 -15.10
C THR A 225 22.69 -2.33 -15.63
N PHE A 226 21.93 -2.36 -16.73
CA PHE A 226 21.34 -1.16 -17.33
C PHE A 226 20.40 -0.45 -16.35
N ARG A 227 19.50 -1.20 -15.71
CA ARG A 227 18.55 -0.63 -14.72
C ARG A 227 19.27 -0.03 -13.50
N LEU A 228 20.29 -0.73 -12.98
CA LEU A 228 21.08 -0.22 -11.86
C LEU A 228 21.80 1.08 -12.21
N LEU A 229 22.48 1.13 -13.35
CA LEU A 229 23.16 2.35 -13.78
C LEU A 229 22.19 3.50 -14.01
N ARG A 230 21.00 3.22 -14.51
CA ARG A 230 19.94 4.24 -14.64
C ARG A 230 19.45 4.75 -13.28
N LEU A 231 19.21 3.89 -12.30
CA LEU A 231 18.84 4.29 -10.94
C LEU A 231 19.94 5.17 -10.31
N VAL A 232 21.18 4.79 -10.46
CA VAL A 232 22.32 5.56 -9.96
C VAL A 232 22.43 6.93 -10.64
N ASN A 233 22.18 7.00 -11.95
CA ASN A 233 22.20 8.26 -12.71
C ASN A 233 20.90 9.08 -12.62
N SER A 234 19.92 8.60 -11.87
CA SER A 234 18.67 9.33 -11.68
C SER A 234 18.83 10.58 -10.79
N PRO A 235 17.91 11.54 -10.86
CA PRO A 235 17.94 12.76 -10.01
C PRO A 235 18.02 12.49 -8.51
N ILE A 236 17.62 11.30 -8.05
CA ILE A 236 17.72 10.89 -6.62
C ILE A 236 19.16 10.96 -6.11
N CYS A 237 20.14 10.58 -6.94
CA CYS A 237 21.54 10.59 -6.54
C CYS A 237 22.23 11.93 -6.73
N ALA A 238 21.58 12.90 -7.41
CA ALA A 238 22.10 14.24 -7.66
C ALA A 238 23.56 14.25 -8.15
N LEU A 239 23.95 13.29 -9.00
CA LEU A 239 25.32 13.15 -9.48
C LEU A 239 25.64 14.24 -10.50
N ARG A 240 26.87 14.76 -10.44
CA ARG A 240 27.37 15.79 -11.38
C ARG A 240 27.85 15.21 -12.72
N GLN A 241 28.15 13.92 -12.75
CA GLN A 241 28.65 13.21 -13.92
C GLN A 241 27.97 11.85 -14.04
N GLU A 242 27.79 11.41 -15.27
CA GLU A 242 27.20 10.12 -15.58
C GLU A 242 28.14 8.97 -15.18
N VAL A 243 27.59 8.02 -14.45
CA VAL A 243 28.28 6.78 -14.03
C VAL A 243 28.03 5.68 -15.05
N ARG A 244 29.09 5.06 -15.57
CA ARG A 244 29.03 4.09 -16.67
C ARG A 244 29.46 2.69 -16.29
N SER A 245 29.90 2.45 -15.06
CA SER A 245 30.27 1.11 -14.60
C SER A 245 29.67 0.80 -13.22
N VAL A 246 29.44 -0.48 -12.96
CA VAL A 246 28.87 -0.96 -11.69
C VAL A 246 29.84 -0.68 -10.54
N GLU A 247 31.13 -0.86 -10.74
CA GLU A 247 32.16 -0.60 -9.74
C GLU A 247 32.16 0.88 -9.34
N THR A 248 32.15 1.77 -10.34
CA THR A 248 32.06 3.23 -10.08
C THR A 248 30.77 3.59 -9.40
N ALA A 249 29.64 2.95 -9.78
CA ALA A 249 28.35 3.15 -9.13
C ALA A 249 28.43 2.83 -7.62
N ILE A 250 28.97 1.67 -7.26
CA ILE A 250 29.08 1.24 -5.87
C ILE A 250 29.93 2.22 -5.04
N VAL A 251 31.04 2.70 -5.61
CA VAL A 251 31.96 3.64 -4.93
C VAL A 251 31.30 4.99 -4.71
N ILE A 252 30.58 5.52 -5.71
CA ILE A 252 30.00 6.86 -5.65
C ILE A 252 28.77 6.93 -4.75
N VAL A 253 27.84 5.98 -4.91
CA VAL A 253 26.59 6.00 -4.12
C VAL A 253 26.73 5.31 -2.77
N GLY A 254 27.78 4.56 -2.55
CA GLY A 254 28.03 3.72 -1.38
C GLY A 254 27.27 2.40 -1.43
N VAL A 255 27.77 1.42 -0.66
CA VAL A 255 27.23 0.05 -0.66
C VAL A 255 25.75 0.00 -0.28
N ASP A 256 25.34 0.77 0.73
CA ASP A 256 23.97 0.72 1.22
C ASP A 256 22.96 1.30 0.23
N THR A 257 23.31 2.37 -0.47
CA THR A 257 22.46 2.92 -1.54
C THR A 257 22.42 1.99 -2.73
N PHE A 258 23.57 1.39 -3.08
CA PHE A 258 23.65 0.41 -4.16
C PHE A 258 22.82 -0.85 -3.85
N ARG A 259 22.85 -1.35 -2.62
CA ARG A 259 21.98 -2.45 -2.16
C ARG A 259 20.51 -2.15 -2.44
N ARG A 260 20.04 -0.96 -2.08
CA ARG A 260 18.64 -0.54 -2.31
C ARG A 260 18.30 -0.50 -3.79
N PHE A 261 19.19 0.02 -4.63
CA PHE A 261 18.96 0.07 -6.08
C PHE A 261 19.00 -1.32 -6.73
N ALA A 262 19.88 -2.19 -6.28
CA ALA A 262 19.92 -3.57 -6.75
C ALA A 262 18.62 -4.31 -6.43
N MET A 263 18.11 -4.12 -5.22
CA MET A 263 16.82 -4.67 -4.83
C MET A 263 15.67 -4.14 -5.68
N LEU A 264 15.60 -2.82 -5.91
CA LEU A 264 14.61 -2.21 -6.79
C LEU A 264 14.66 -2.79 -8.22
N ALA A 265 15.86 -2.90 -8.77
CA ALA A 265 16.06 -3.42 -10.11
C ALA A 265 15.68 -4.90 -10.23
N ILE A 266 15.99 -5.70 -9.20
CA ILE A 266 15.67 -7.14 -9.16
C ILE A 266 14.19 -7.37 -8.98
N LEU A 267 13.55 -6.68 -8.02
CA LEU A 267 12.15 -6.90 -7.68
C LEU A 267 11.19 -6.26 -8.69
N GLY A 268 11.58 -5.15 -9.31
CA GLY A 268 10.79 -4.50 -10.35
C GLY A 268 10.54 -5.38 -11.57
N ASP A 269 11.42 -6.38 -11.81
CA ASP A 269 11.26 -7.37 -12.88
C ASP A 269 10.68 -8.70 -12.40
N ALA A 270 10.44 -8.82 -11.13
CA ALA A 270 10.08 -10.13 -10.55
C ALA A 270 8.84 -10.73 -11.21
N ASN A 271 7.84 -9.93 -11.51
CA ASN A 271 6.67 -10.37 -12.27
C ASN A 271 5.94 -9.15 -12.90
N PRO A 272 6.07 -8.93 -14.22
CA PRO A 272 5.40 -7.83 -14.91
C PRO A 272 3.87 -7.88 -14.86
N GLU A 273 3.30 -9.06 -14.56
CA GLU A 273 1.86 -9.26 -14.43
C GLU A 273 1.32 -8.84 -13.05
N GLN A 274 2.21 -8.66 -12.06
CA GLN A 274 1.80 -8.25 -10.72
C GLN A 274 1.51 -6.74 -10.65
N PRO A 275 0.49 -6.34 -9.87
CA PRO A 275 0.18 -4.94 -9.65
C PRO A 275 1.37 -4.15 -9.11
N PRO A 276 1.71 -2.99 -9.71
CA PRO A 276 2.83 -2.15 -9.24
C PRO A 276 2.70 -1.73 -7.76
N GLU A 277 1.48 -1.75 -7.22
CA GLU A 277 1.19 -1.40 -5.84
C GLU A 277 1.82 -2.38 -4.83
N ILE A 278 2.05 -3.63 -5.22
CA ILE A 278 2.75 -4.61 -4.37
C ILE A 278 4.19 -4.14 -4.12
N LEU A 279 4.91 -3.76 -5.18
CA LEU A 279 6.28 -3.24 -5.06
C LEU A 279 6.30 -1.92 -4.28
N HIS A 280 5.33 -1.02 -4.55
CA HIS A 280 5.21 0.22 -3.82
C HIS A 280 5.04 -0.03 -2.31
N THR A 281 4.13 -0.90 -1.91
CA THR A 281 3.90 -1.25 -0.50
C THR A 281 5.11 -1.92 0.13
N ALA A 282 5.79 -2.81 -0.59
CA ALA A 282 7.03 -3.43 -0.11
C ALA A 282 8.13 -2.40 0.18
N LEU A 283 8.27 -1.38 -0.66
CA LEU A 283 9.21 -0.28 -0.44
C LEU A 283 8.82 0.60 0.75
N VAL A 284 7.53 0.87 0.94
CA VAL A 284 7.02 1.56 2.13
C VAL A 284 7.38 0.77 3.38
N ARG A 285 7.11 -0.54 3.40
CA ARG A 285 7.43 -1.42 4.53
C ARG A 285 8.93 -1.46 4.82
N ALA A 286 9.75 -1.61 3.78
CA ALA A 286 11.21 -1.61 3.89
C ALA A 286 11.73 -0.32 4.53
N ARG A 287 11.31 0.83 3.99
CA ARG A 287 11.76 2.13 4.47
C ARG A 287 11.26 2.45 5.87
N PHE A 288 10.03 2.09 6.18
CA PHE A 288 9.47 2.24 7.51
C PHE A 288 10.26 1.43 8.55
N CYS A 289 10.44 0.13 8.31
CA CYS A 289 11.17 -0.75 9.23
C CYS A 289 12.63 -0.28 9.43
N GLU A 290 13.31 0.13 8.36
CA GLU A 290 14.66 0.71 8.42
C GLU A 290 14.70 1.93 9.33
N ARG A 291 13.78 2.89 9.14
CA ARG A 291 13.77 4.16 9.88
C ARG A 291 13.35 4.00 11.33
N ALA A 292 12.47 3.05 11.61
CA ALA A 292 11.98 2.75 12.94
C ALA A 292 12.91 1.80 13.75
N ALA A 293 13.80 1.04 13.08
CA ALA A 293 14.69 0.05 13.69
C ALA A 293 15.46 0.55 14.93
N PRO A 294 16.03 1.78 14.96
CA PRO A 294 16.72 2.30 16.13
C PRO A 294 15.85 2.37 17.39
N MET A 295 14.52 2.51 17.24
CA MET A 295 13.60 2.55 18.38
C MET A 295 13.57 1.23 19.14
N CYS A 296 13.81 0.12 18.45
CA CYS A 296 13.87 -1.23 19.00
C CYS A 296 15.32 -1.73 19.21
N ARG A 297 16.34 -0.89 18.95
CA ARG A 297 17.75 -1.29 18.91
C ARG A 297 17.98 -2.49 17.98
N LEU A 298 17.34 -2.47 16.81
CA LEU A 298 17.46 -3.44 15.74
C LEU A 298 18.41 -2.90 14.65
N ASN A 299 18.96 -3.81 13.83
CA ASN A 299 19.79 -3.43 12.70
C ASN A 299 18.93 -2.83 11.57
N PRO A 300 19.14 -1.55 11.17
CA PRO A 300 18.31 -0.93 10.12
C PRO A 300 18.36 -1.65 8.77
N ALA A 301 19.51 -2.19 8.37
CA ALA A 301 19.66 -2.88 7.09
C ALA A 301 18.89 -4.19 7.06
N GLU A 302 18.92 -4.97 8.15
CA GLU A 302 18.12 -6.20 8.27
C GLU A 302 16.62 -5.91 8.33
N GLN A 303 16.22 -4.87 9.04
CA GLN A 303 14.82 -4.43 9.11
C GLN A 303 14.30 -3.91 7.77
N TYR A 304 15.17 -3.26 6.96
CA TYR A 304 14.83 -2.93 5.58
C TYR A 304 14.47 -4.17 4.77
N LEU A 305 15.29 -5.24 4.89
CA LEU A 305 15.04 -6.50 4.19
C LEU A 305 13.80 -7.21 4.70
N LEU A 306 13.58 -7.22 6.01
CA LEU A 306 12.36 -7.78 6.59
C LEU A 306 11.11 -7.12 5.98
N GLY A 307 11.06 -5.79 5.98
CA GLY A 307 9.94 -5.05 5.41
C GLY A 307 9.77 -5.33 3.91
N LEU A 308 10.86 -5.33 3.15
CA LEU A 308 10.85 -5.57 1.71
C LEU A 308 10.39 -6.98 1.35
N PHE A 309 10.93 -7.99 2.02
CA PHE A 309 10.64 -9.40 1.73
C PHE A 309 9.30 -9.86 2.31
N SER A 310 8.66 -9.08 3.18
CA SER A 310 7.32 -9.41 3.70
C SER A 310 6.29 -9.59 2.57
N LEU A 311 6.48 -8.97 1.41
CA LEU A 311 5.62 -9.10 0.23
C LEU A 311 6.24 -9.92 -0.92
N LEU A 312 7.39 -10.53 -0.70
CA LEU A 312 8.03 -11.39 -1.69
C LEU A 312 7.14 -12.56 -2.15
N PRO A 313 6.37 -13.22 -1.25
CA PRO A 313 5.40 -14.23 -1.66
C PRO A 313 4.39 -13.73 -2.69
N ALA A 314 3.83 -12.55 -2.48
CA ALA A 314 2.89 -11.93 -3.41
C ALA A 314 3.55 -11.54 -4.74
N MET A 315 4.78 -11.02 -4.70
CA MET A 315 5.53 -10.65 -5.91
C MET A 315 5.90 -11.85 -6.77
N MET A 316 6.17 -13.00 -6.15
CA MET A 316 6.68 -14.19 -6.84
C MET A 316 5.62 -15.29 -7.05
N ASP A 317 4.46 -15.17 -6.45
CA ASP A 317 3.45 -16.24 -6.37
C ASP A 317 4.00 -17.54 -5.76
N ILE A 318 4.87 -17.42 -4.77
CA ILE A 318 5.53 -18.53 -4.08
C ILE A 318 5.37 -18.33 -2.58
N PRO A 319 4.93 -19.32 -1.81
CA PRO A 319 4.81 -19.22 -0.36
C PRO A 319 6.15 -18.92 0.33
N MET A 320 6.11 -18.21 1.48
CA MET A 320 7.33 -17.79 2.20
C MET A 320 8.18 -18.99 2.65
N ASN A 321 7.57 -20.07 3.12
CA ASN A 321 8.27 -21.28 3.54
C ASN A 321 9.11 -21.95 2.44
N GLU A 322 8.73 -21.78 1.17
CA GLU A 322 9.54 -22.25 0.02
C GLU A 322 10.67 -21.25 -0.33
N LEU A 323 10.47 -19.95 -0.05
CA LEU A 323 11.45 -18.91 -0.32
C LEU A 323 12.49 -18.80 0.79
N ALA A 324 12.14 -19.03 2.05
CA ALA A 324 12.97 -18.78 3.22
C ALA A 324 14.35 -19.45 3.12
N GLY A 325 14.40 -20.71 2.68
CA GLY A 325 15.67 -21.45 2.49
C GLY A 325 16.62 -20.87 1.43
N THR A 326 16.14 -19.96 0.57
CA THR A 326 16.94 -19.30 -0.47
C THR A 326 17.39 -17.89 -0.08
N LEU A 327 16.81 -17.31 0.96
CA LEU A 327 17.11 -15.95 1.41
C LEU A 327 18.34 -15.92 2.31
N PRO A 328 19.27 -14.97 2.08
CA PRO A 328 20.50 -14.85 2.87
C PRO A 328 20.29 -14.02 4.14
N LEU A 329 19.38 -14.47 4.99
CA LEU A 329 18.96 -13.75 6.19
C LEU A 329 19.24 -14.59 7.44
N ARG A 330 19.33 -13.92 8.61
CA ARG A 330 19.39 -14.60 9.92
C ARG A 330 18.11 -15.39 10.18
N ASP A 331 18.22 -16.45 10.95
CA ASP A 331 17.09 -17.32 11.29
C ASP A 331 15.95 -16.53 11.96
N GLU A 332 16.26 -15.56 12.83
CA GLU A 332 15.25 -14.74 13.48
C GLU A 332 14.46 -13.86 12.52
N ILE A 333 15.12 -13.36 11.46
CA ILE A 333 14.45 -12.59 10.39
C ILE A 333 13.61 -13.53 9.52
N LEU A 334 14.10 -14.73 9.21
CA LEU A 334 13.32 -15.74 8.47
C LEU A 334 12.07 -16.15 9.26
N GLN A 335 12.20 -16.43 10.54
CA GLN A 335 11.07 -16.72 11.43
C GLN A 335 10.08 -15.57 11.48
N ALA A 336 10.56 -14.32 11.55
CA ALA A 336 9.70 -13.13 11.51
C ALA A 336 8.93 -13.01 10.18
N LEU A 337 9.55 -13.35 9.04
CA LEU A 337 8.91 -13.40 7.73
C LEU A 337 7.85 -14.52 7.63
N GLU A 338 8.08 -15.65 8.28
CA GLU A 338 7.13 -16.75 8.37
C GLU A 338 5.98 -16.51 9.35
N GLY A 339 6.01 -15.38 10.05
CA GLY A 339 4.93 -14.96 10.96
C GLY A 339 5.16 -15.28 12.43
N THR A 340 6.35 -15.78 12.81
CA THR A 340 6.68 -15.99 14.22
C THR A 340 6.82 -14.64 14.93
N GLU A 341 6.07 -14.49 16.01
CA GLU A 341 6.17 -13.32 16.88
C GLU A 341 7.50 -13.34 17.63
N ASN A 342 8.39 -12.45 17.23
CA ASN A 342 9.68 -12.22 17.86
C ASN A 342 10.03 -10.72 17.87
N ARG A 343 11.16 -10.38 18.46
CA ARG A 343 11.59 -8.98 18.58
C ARG A 343 11.78 -8.32 17.21
N ASP A 344 12.27 -9.04 16.22
CA ASP A 344 12.54 -8.51 14.87
C ASP A 344 11.23 -8.18 14.13
N ARG A 345 10.13 -8.91 14.40
CA ARG A 345 8.84 -8.72 13.75
C ARG A 345 8.07 -7.50 14.26
N CYS A 346 8.34 -6.97 15.43
CA CYS A 346 7.49 -5.97 16.11
C CYS A 346 7.14 -4.75 15.24
N LEU A 347 8.09 -4.22 14.45
CA LEU A 347 7.86 -3.07 13.59
C LEU A 347 6.99 -3.43 12.38
N LEU A 348 7.23 -4.59 11.79
CA LEU A 348 6.42 -5.08 10.67
C LEU A 348 4.99 -5.40 11.13
N ALA A 349 4.81 -6.04 12.29
CA ALA A 349 3.50 -6.33 12.87
C ALA A 349 2.70 -5.03 13.12
N TRP A 350 3.33 -4.02 13.74
CA TRP A 350 2.71 -2.72 13.92
C TRP A 350 2.26 -2.12 12.58
N LEU A 351 3.12 -2.17 11.57
CA LEU A 351 2.83 -1.60 10.26
C LEU A 351 1.70 -2.34 9.54
N GLU A 352 1.67 -3.67 9.60
CA GLU A 352 0.59 -4.48 9.02
C GLU A 352 -0.77 -4.16 9.66
N HIS A 353 -0.82 -3.96 10.97
CA HIS A 353 -2.02 -3.48 11.67
C HIS A 353 -2.39 -2.07 11.27
N HIS A 354 -1.41 -1.18 11.13
CA HIS A 354 -1.61 0.19 10.68
C HIS A 354 -2.20 0.23 9.27
N GLU A 355 -1.66 -0.52 8.32
CA GLU A 355 -2.16 -0.61 6.93
C GLU A 355 -3.62 -1.11 6.86
N ARG A 356 -4.05 -1.92 7.83
CA ARG A 356 -5.43 -2.41 7.94
C ARG A 356 -6.36 -1.48 8.71
N GLY A 357 -5.84 -0.42 9.33
CA GLY A 357 -6.61 0.43 10.24
C GLY A 357 -7.00 -0.24 11.56
N SER A 358 -6.27 -1.29 11.97
CA SER A 358 -6.48 -2.04 13.22
C SER A 358 -5.82 -1.31 14.40
N TRP A 359 -6.39 -0.18 14.79
CA TRP A 359 -5.75 0.77 15.72
C TRP A 359 -5.50 0.20 17.11
N LEU A 360 -6.40 -0.64 17.64
CA LEU A 360 -6.21 -1.30 18.94
C LEU A 360 -4.98 -2.21 18.92
N ALA A 361 -4.84 -3.03 17.87
CA ALA A 361 -3.68 -3.89 17.71
C ALA A 361 -2.37 -3.09 17.52
N CYS A 362 -2.43 -1.93 16.82
CA CYS A 362 -1.29 -1.01 16.78
C CYS A 362 -0.88 -0.52 18.16
N ASP A 363 -1.86 -0.23 19.03
CA ASP A 363 -1.62 0.23 20.40
C ASP A 363 -1.03 -0.87 21.28
N GLU A 364 -1.51 -2.09 21.15
CA GLU A 364 -0.99 -3.27 21.86
C GLU A 364 0.48 -3.48 21.49
N VAL A 365 0.81 -3.61 20.21
CA VAL A 365 2.21 -3.77 19.76
C VAL A 365 3.09 -2.60 20.22
N ALA A 366 2.61 -1.35 20.13
CA ALA A 366 3.37 -0.20 20.56
C ALA A 366 3.61 -0.19 22.08
N SER A 367 2.65 -0.66 22.88
CA SER A 367 2.77 -0.78 24.34
C SER A 367 3.74 -1.87 24.73
N ASP A 368 3.62 -3.07 24.17
CA ASP A 368 4.43 -4.25 24.50
C ASP A 368 5.92 -4.01 24.22
N HIS A 369 6.19 -3.29 23.14
CA HIS A 369 7.56 -2.97 22.71
C HIS A 369 8.02 -1.55 23.10
N ARG A 370 7.22 -0.80 23.88
CA ARG A 370 7.50 0.58 24.35
C ARG A 370 7.85 1.53 23.20
N LEU A 371 7.11 1.44 22.09
CA LEU A 371 7.34 2.26 20.90
C LEU A 371 6.65 3.62 21.01
N ASN A 372 7.32 4.65 20.53
CA ASN A 372 6.71 5.98 20.43
C ASN A 372 5.81 6.06 19.19
N ARG A 373 4.50 6.13 19.39
CA ARG A 373 3.47 6.13 18.34
C ARG A 373 3.61 7.29 17.36
N GLU A 374 3.89 8.50 17.85
CA GLU A 374 4.05 9.68 16.99
C GLU A 374 5.23 9.53 16.02
N LYS A 375 6.35 8.96 16.51
CA LYS A 375 7.50 8.67 15.66
C LYS A 375 7.18 7.60 14.61
N LEU A 376 6.44 6.54 14.99
CA LEU A 376 6.01 5.51 14.03
C LEU A 376 5.15 6.10 12.92
N VAL A 377 4.14 6.90 13.26
CA VAL A 377 3.27 7.56 12.27
C VAL A 377 4.08 8.49 11.34
N ARG A 378 5.04 9.24 11.90
CA ARG A 378 5.94 10.08 11.08
C ARG A 378 6.80 9.24 10.14
N HIS A 379 7.40 8.15 10.63
CA HIS A 379 8.21 7.26 9.79
C HIS A 379 7.38 6.61 8.68
N TYR A 380 6.11 6.28 8.93
CA TYR A 380 5.20 5.80 7.90
C TYR A 380 4.96 6.85 6.81
N GLY A 381 4.61 8.07 7.17
CA GLY A 381 4.41 9.16 6.20
C GLY A 381 5.66 9.43 5.36
N ASP A 382 6.85 9.49 6.01
CA ASP A 382 8.13 9.65 5.32
C ASP A 382 8.43 8.48 4.36
N ALA A 383 8.10 7.25 4.78
CA ALA A 383 8.32 6.05 3.97
C ALA A 383 7.42 6.05 2.72
N VAL A 384 6.16 6.47 2.83
CA VAL A 384 5.23 6.62 1.71
C VAL A 384 5.78 7.58 0.66
N VAL A 385 6.19 8.78 1.08
CA VAL A 385 6.75 9.80 0.17
C VAL A 385 8.05 9.31 -0.49
N TRP A 386 8.92 8.67 0.29
CA TRP A 386 10.16 8.11 -0.22
C TRP A 386 9.93 7.02 -1.28
N ALA A 387 9.01 6.08 -1.03
CA ALA A 387 8.70 5.00 -1.96
C ALA A 387 8.16 5.52 -3.29
N GLN A 388 7.27 6.53 -3.24
CA GLN A 388 6.76 7.21 -4.44
C GLN A 388 7.88 7.83 -5.27
N THR A 389 8.82 8.53 -4.61
CA THR A 389 9.95 9.17 -5.28
C THR A 389 10.87 8.13 -5.92
N ALA A 390 11.15 7.04 -5.20
CA ALA A 390 11.99 5.96 -5.69
C ALA A 390 11.39 5.29 -6.96
N LEU A 391 10.08 5.03 -6.96
CA LEU A 391 9.40 4.43 -8.12
C LEU A 391 9.30 5.38 -9.31
N LYS A 392 8.97 6.67 -9.08
CA LYS A 392 8.94 7.66 -10.17
C LYS A 392 10.28 7.77 -10.88
N SER A 393 11.38 7.74 -10.14
CA SER A 393 12.72 7.77 -10.73
C SER A 393 13.08 6.50 -11.49
N ALA A 394 12.59 5.35 -11.04
CA ALA A 394 12.75 4.09 -11.75
C ALA A 394 11.95 4.05 -13.06
N THR A 395 10.72 4.60 -13.07
CA THR A 395 9.85 4.62 -14.26
C THR A 395 10.17 5.74 -15.25
N ALA A 396 10.56 6.94 -14.80
CA ALA A 396 11.02 8.03 -15.69
C ALA A 396 12.29 7.64 -16.45
N ALA A 397 12.94 6.61 -15.98
CA ALA A 397 14.10 5.99 -16.57
C ALA A 397 13.71 4.79 -17.47
N ALA A 398 12.45 4.33 -17.60
CA ALA A 398 11.94 3.31 -18.53
C ALA A 398 11.41 3.91 -19.83
#